data_bdf254ea84378d85c588a2a174921964
#
_entry.id   bdf254ea84378d85c588a2a174921964
#
_cell.length_a   1.000
_cell.length_b   1.000
_cell.length_c   1.000
_cell.angle_alpha   90.00
_cell.angle_beta   90.00
_cell.angle_gamma   90.00
#
_symmetry.space_group_name_H-M   'P 1'
#
loop_
_entity.id
_entity.type
_entity.pdbx_description
1 polymer ?
#
loop_
_entity_poly.entity_id
_entity_poly.type
_entity_poly.pdbx_seq_one_letter_code
_entity_poly.pdbx_strand_id
1 'polypeptide(L)'
;MRWGENTVLDGISLALQEGERLAVVGPSGTGKSTVLRILAGLLLPTDGELRINGVPQSYLRIDQPHPPDVRLVFQNPALLASLTVGENVGFLLYQHSGLKEQEIRSRVHRALEAVGLLGIEDQLPGELSGGMQKRVSFARALIEDPSRSTGQHPVLLFDEPTAGLDPVACTRIEDLIVTSSRLAGGCSVVVSHVMSTILRSAERVAMLYDGHLQWCGAIADFTTTDNPYVAQFRSGSLQGPMQPAEL
;
A
#
# COMPACT_ATOMS: atom_id res chain seq x y z
N MET A 1 -0.07 -17.89 -8.59
CA MET A 1 -1.40 -17.63 -7.97
C MET A 1 -2.48 -17.86 -8.99
N ARG A 2 -3.45 -18.73 -8.69
CA ARG A 2 -4.50 -19.15 -9.62
C ARG A 2 -5.89 -18.93 -9.01
N TRP A 3 -6.85 -18.52 -9.84
CA TRP A 3 -8.28 -18.44 -9.52
C TRP A 3 -9.01 -19.42 -10.44
N GLY A 4 -9.33 -20.61 -9.96
CA GLY A 4 -9.81 -21.70 -10.81
C GLY A 4 -8.78 -22.04 -11.89
N GLU A 5 -9.16 -21.95 -13.16
CA GLU A 5 -8.26 -22.19 -14.30
C GLU A 5 -7.40 -20.98 -14.69
N ASN A 6 -7.75 -19.77 -14.21
CA ASN A 6 -7.06 -18.55 -14.57
C ASN A 6 -5.80 -18.33 -13.72
N THR A 7 -4.63 -18.24 -14.34
CA THR A 7 -3.39 -17.87 -13.69
C THR A 7 -3.26 -16.35 -13.69
N VAL A 8 -3.24 -15.75 -12.48
CA VAL A 8 -3.15 -14.29 -12.29
C VAL A 8 -1.71 -13.86 -12.06
N LEU A 9 -0.91 -14.68 -11.36
CA LEU A 9 0.52 -14.43 -11.13
C LEU A 9 1.26 -15.73 -11.36
N ASP A 10 2.33 -15.69 -12.15
CA ASP A 10 3.15 -16.85 -12.47
C ASP A 10 4.65 -16.53 -12.34
N GLY A 11 5.36 -17.33 -11.57
CA GLY A 11 6.81 -17.28 -11.42
C GLY A 11 7.36 -15.94 -10.93
N ILE A 12 6.60 -15.16 -10.13
CA ILE A 12 7.07 -13.89 -9.60
C ILE A 12 8.01 -14.14 -8.43
N SER A 13 9.25 -13.67 -8.56
CA SER A 13 10.24 -13.66 -7.49
C SER A 13 10.70 -12.22 -7.25
N LEU A 14 10.47 -11.71 -6.05
CA LEU A 14 10.76 -10.32 -5.68
C LEU A 14 11.17 -10.26 -4.21
N ALA A 15 12.23 -9.50 -3.93
CA ALA A 15 12.69 -9.23 -2.58
C ALA A 15 12.75 -7.72 -2.35
N LEU A 16 12.36 -7.27 -1.16
CA LEU A 16 12.50 -5.90 -0.70
C LEU A 16 13.46 -5.85 0.49
N GLN A 17 14.28 -4.82 0.51
CA GLN A 17 15.14 -4.52 1.63
C GLN A 17 14.45 -3.58 2.62
N GLU A 18 14.92 -3.58 3.86
CA GLU A 18 14.45 -2.63 4.86
C GLU A 18 14.68 -1.18 4.39
N GLY A 19 13.70 -0.32 4.60
CA GLY A 19 13.71 1.07 4.15
C GLY A 19 13.44 1.27 2.65
N GLU A 20 13.37 0.21 1.86
CA GLU A 20 13.16 0.30 0.41
C GLU A 20 11.71 0.67 0.05
N ARG A 21 11.56 1.53 -0.95
CA ARG A 21 10.26 1.90 -1.53
C ARG A 21 10.14 1.35 -2.95
N LEU A 22 9.25 0.39 -3.14
CA LEU A 22 8.98 -0.27 -4.41
C LEU A 22 7.65 0.23 -5.01
N ALA A 23 7.64 0.58 -6.29
CA ALA A 23 6.41 0.69 -7.07
C ALA A 23 6.15 -0.60 -7.85
N VAL A 24 4.94 -1.13 -7.77
CA VAL A 24 4.45 -2.21 -8.64
C VAL A 24 3.52 -1.59 -9.67
N VAL A 25 3.92 -1.66 -10.93
CA VAL A 25 3.26 -0.98 -12.04
C VAL A 25 2.80 -1.97 -13.12
N GLY A 26 1.91 -1.52 -13.98
CA GLY A 26 1.37 -2.31 -15.09
C GLY A 26 -0.07 -1.95 -15.41
N PRO A 27 -0.62 -2.40 -16.54
CA PRO A 27 -2.02 -2.18 -16.91
C PRO A 27 -3.02 -2.71 -15.90
N SER A 28 -4.28 -2.31 -16.00
CA SER A 28 -5.36 -2.85 -15.17
C SER A 28 -5.51 -4.37 -15.39
N GLY A 29 -5.85 -5.11 -14.34
CA GLY A 29 -6.04 -6.56 -14.43
C GLY A 29 -4.78 -7.42 -14.38
N THR A 30 -3.57 -6.86 -14.34
CA THR A 30 -2.29 -7.62 -14.38
C THR A 30 -1.88 -8.27 -13.05
N GLY A 31 -2.75 -8.25 -12.03
CA GLY A 31 -2.47 -8.91 -10.74
C GLY A 31 -1.82 -8.04 -9.67
N LYS A 32 -1.64 -6.72 -9.88
CA LYS A 32 -0.99 -5.81 -8.91
C LYS A 32 -1.66 -5.82 -7.52
N SER A 33 -2.98 -5.66 -7.46
CA SER A 33 -3.72 -5.73 -6.18
C SER A 33 -3.70 -7.14 -5.58
N THR A 34 -3.55 -8.19 -6.41
CA THR A 34 -3.34 -9.56 -5.93
C THR A 34 -2.00 -9.69 -5.20
N VAL A 35 -0.93 -9.10 -5.74
CA VAL A 35 0.37 -9.03 -5.06
C VAL A 35 0.22 -8.34 -3.69
N LEU A 36 -0.44 -7.16 -3.64
CA LEU A 36 -0.66 -6.48 -2.36
C LEU A 36 -1.48 -7.31 -1.36
N ARG A 37 -2.52 -8.02 -1.82
CA ARG A 37 -3.32 -8.88 -0.94
C ARG A 37 -2.51 -10.05 -0.38
N ILE A 38 -1.61 -10.63 -1.18
CA ILE A 38 -0.68 -11.66 -0.72
C ILE A 38 0.26 -11.07 0.32
N LEU A 39 0.90 -9.93 0.05
CA LEU A 39 1.79 -9.24 0.98
C LEU A 39 1.09 -8.85 2.29
N ALA A 40 -0.18 -8.47 2.21
CA ALA A 40 -1.00 -8.14 3.39
C ALA A 40 -1.45 -9.38 4.20
N GLY A 41 -1.18 -10.59 3.71
CA GLY A 41 -1.65 -11.83 4.34
C GLY A 41 -3.17 -12.03 4.23
N LEU A 42 -3.83 -11.32 3.30
CA LEU A 42 -5.26 -11.47 3.01
C LEU A 42 -5.53 -12.59 2.01
N LEU A 43 -4.48 -13.09 1.36
CA LEU A 43 -4.52 -14.13 0.37
C LEU A 43 -3.23 -14.95 0.44
N LEU A 44 -3.34 -16.26 0.37
CA LEU A 44 -2.18 -17.15 0.27
C LEU A 44 -1.87 -17.44 -1.20
N PRO A 45 -0.59 -17.50 -1.60
CA PRO A 45 -0.24 -17.94 -2.94
C PRO A 45 -0.65 -19.41 -3.13
N THR A 46 -1.10 -19.79 -4.34
CA THR A 46 -1.44 -21.18 -4.68
C THR A 46 -0.20 -22.07 -4.64
N ASP A 47 0.94 -21.50 -5.01
CA ASP A 47 2.25 -22.15 -5.01
C ASP A 47 3.35 -21.11 -4.76
N GLY A 48 4.52 -21.54 -4.30
CA GLY A 48 5.57 -20.63 -3.83
C GLY A 48 5.38 -20.19 -2.38
N GLU A 49 6.17 -19.23 -1.94
CA GLU A 49 6.14 -18.75 -0.55
C GLU A 49 6.26 -17.23 -0.45
N LEU A 50 5.62 -16.68 0.57
CA LEU A 50 5.87 -15.31 1.05
C LEU A 50 6.69 -15.39 2.34
N ARG A 51 7.76 -14.60 2.43
CA ARG A 51 8.51 -14.40 3.68
C ARG A 51 8.46 -12.94 4.09
N ILE A 52 8.16 -12.68 5.37
CA ILE A 52 8.24 -11.34 5.96
C ILE A 52 9.26 -11.43 7.09
N ASN A 53 10.30 -10.60 7.03
CA ASN A 53 11.44 -10.64 7.95
C ASN A 53 12.06 -12.05 8.07
N GLY A 54 12.16 -12.77 6.95
CA GLY A 54 12.67 -14.14 6.88
C GLY A 54 11.71 -15.22 7.33
N VAL A 55 10.54 -14.88 7.91
CA VAL A 55 9.55 -15.83 8.42
C VAL A 55 8.54 -16.19 7.33
N PRO A 56 8.37 -17.48 6.98
CA PRO A 56 7.37 -17.92 6.02
C PRO A 56 5.95 -17.59 6.51
N GLN A 57 5.09 -17.12 5.60
CA GLN A 57 3.70 -16.80 5.85
C GLN A 57 2.81 -17.91 5.28
N SER A 58 2.50 -18.93 6.09
CA SER A 58 1.74 -20.12 5.67
C SER A 58 0.25 -20.07 6.01
N TYR A 59 -0.19 -19.00 6.71
CA TYR A 59 -1.58 -18.81 7.14
C TYR A 59 -2.07 -17.43 6.76
N LEU A 60 -3.39 -17.31 6.58
CA LEU A 60 -4.00 -15.99 6.45
C LEU A 60 -3.75 -15.16 7.71
N ARG A 61 -3.66 -13.83 7.56
CA ARG A 61 -3.41 -12.92 8.67
C ARG A 61 -4.39 -13.10 9.83
N ILE A 62 -5.67 -13.36 9.51
CA ILE A 62 -6.73 -13.53 10.50
C ILE A 62 -6.54 -14.80 11.35
N ASP A 63 -5.85 -15.80 10.82
CA ASP A 63 -5.62 -17.09 11.48
C ASP A 63 -4.31 -17.12 12.28
N GLN A 64 -3.54 -16.01 12.24
CA GLN A 64 -2.26 -15.92 12.94
C GLN A 64 -2.43 -15.24 14.31
N PRO A 65 -1.93 -15.85 15.41
CA PRO A 65 -1.99 -15.24 16.74
C PRO A 65 -1.11 -13.98 16.82
N HIS A 66 0.00 -13.94 16.09
CA HIS A 66 0.94 -12.82 16.02
C HIS A 66 1.30 -12.51 14.57
N PRO A 67 0.37 -11.89 13.80
CA PRO A 67 0.64 -11.57 12.42
C PRO A 67 1.73 -10.49 12.29
N PRO A 68 2.55 -10.52 11.22
CA PRO A 68 3.55 -9.50 10.97
C PRO A 68 2.89 -8.11 10.84
N ASP A 69 3.64 -7.05 11.19
CA ASP A 69 3.11 -5.68 11.09
C ASP A 69 3.14 -5.22 9.62
N VAL A 70 2.10 -5.58 8.90
CA VAL A 70 1.83 -5.13 7.53
C VAL A 70 0.60 -4.25 7.55
N ARG A 71 0.70 -3.05 7.03
CA ARG A 71 -0.36 -2.04 7.05
C ARG A 71 -0.75 -1.66 5.64
N LEU A 72 -2.03 -1.75 5.31
CA LEU A 72 -2.55 -1.54 3.97
C LEU A 72 -3.45 -0.29 3.93
N VAL A 73 -3.09 0.63 3.04
CA VAL A 73 -3.92 1.76 2.62
C VAL A 73 -4.61 1.35 1.31
N PHE A 74 -5.92 1.20 1.36
CA PHE A 74 -6.74 0.78 0.22
C PHE A 74 -7.01 1.96 -0.74
N GLN A 75 -7.29 1.64 -1.99
CA GLN A 75 -7.76 2.60 -3.00
C GLN A 75 -8.99 3.38 -2.52
N ASN A 76 -9.99 2.67 -1.99
CA ASN A 76 -11.08 3.26 -1.23
C ASN A 76 -10.68 3.26 0.26
N PRO A 77 -10.82 4.36 1.00
CA PRO A 77 -10.28 4.51 2.36
C PRO A 77 -10.73 3.44 3.36
N ALA A 78 -11.79 2.69 3.07
CA ALA A 78 -12.34 1.62 3.90
C ALA A 78 -12.53 2.06 5.37
N LEU A 79 -13.06 3.27 5.57
CA LEU A 79 -13.40 3.78 6.89
C LEU A 79 -14.74 3.18 7.32
N LEU A 80 -14.85 2.86 8.59
CA LEU A 80 -16.08 2.37 9.21
C LEU A 80 -17.03 3.57 9.39
N ALA A 81 -18.12 3.61 8.63
CA ALA A 81 -19.01 4.76 8.54
C ALA A 81 -19.74 5.09 9.86
N SER A 82 -19.89 4.09 10.73
CA SER A 82 -20.53 4.23 12.05
C SER A 82 -19.57 4.69 13.17
N LEU A 83 -18.29 4.78 12.88
CA LEU A 83 -17.26 5.22 13.82
C LEU A 83 -16.77 6.62 13.46
N THR A 84 -16.41 7.40 14.47
CA THR A 84 -15.77 8.70 14.27
C THR A 84 -14.39 8.55 13.60
N VAL A 85 -13.82 9.64 13.15
CA VAL A 85 -12.45 9.68 12.62
C VAL A 85 -11.46 9.17 13.66
N GLY A 86 -11.58 9.62 14.91
CA GLY A 86 -10.72 9.18 16.01
C GLY A 86 -10.82 7.69 16.27
N GLU A 87 -12.04 7.14 16.28
CA GLU A 87 -12.28 5.71 16.44
C GLU A 87 -11.76 4.90 15.24
N ASN A 88 -11.90 5.40 14.02
CA ASN A 88 -11.35 4.75 12.83
C ASN A 88 -9.82 4.68 12.89
N VAL A 89 -9.15 5.76 13.26
CA VAL A 89 -7.67 5.80 13.37
C VAL A 89 -7.21 4.93 14.53
N GLY A 90 -7.85 5.05 15.70
CA GLY A 90 -7.50 4.29 16.92
C GLY A 90 -8.03 2.86 16.96
N PHE A 91 -8.75 2.38 15.94
CA PHE A 91 -9.51 1.13 15.97
C PHE A 91 -8.74 -0.07 16.55
N LEU A 92 -7.54 -0.31 16.06
CA LEU A 92 -6.71 -1.43 16.53
C LEU A 92 -6.27 -1.24 17.99
N LEU A 93 -6.00 -0.02 18.42
CA LEU A 93 -5.60 0.28 19.80
C LEU A 93 -6.74 0.05 20.78
N TYR A 94 -7.96 0.48 20.43
CA TYR A 94 -9.16 0.22 21.23
C TYR A 94 -9.47 -1.26 21.38
N GLN A 95 -9.17 -2.07 20.36
CA GLN A 95 -9.47 -3.50 20.37
C GLN A 95 -8.41 -4.35 21.08
N HIS A 96 -7.13 -4.00 20.99
CA HIS A 96 -6.06 -4.95 21.29
C HIS A 96 -4.95 -4.43 22.21
N SER A 97 -4.77 -3.10 22.39
CA SER A 97 -3.58 -2.60 23.07
C SER A 97 -3.61 -2.63 24.59
N GLY A 98 -4.79 -2.66 25.20
CA GLY A 98 -4.94 -2.47 26.65
C GLY A 98 -4.53 -1.08 27.15
N LEU A 99 -4.26 -0.12 26.26
CA LEU A 99 -3.92 1.26 26.60
C LEU A 99 -5.13 1.99 27.21
N LYS A 100 -4.85 2.99 28.04
CA LYS A 100 -5.90 3.89 28.55
C LYS A 100 -6.41 4.78 27.41
N GLU A 101 -7.70 5.10 27.46
CA GLU A 101 -8.36 5.93 26.45
C GLU A 101 -7.61 7.25 26.17
N GLN A 102 -7.12 7.93 27.20
CA GLN A 102 -6.37 9.18 27.04
C GLN A 102 -5.08 8.99 26.23
N GLU A 103 -4.41 7.85 26.38
CA GLU A 103 -3.21 7.54 25.61
C GLU A 103 -3.54 7.23 24.16
N ILE A 104 -4.64 6.49 23.91
CA ILE A 104 -5.13 6.22 22.56
C ILE A 104 -5.48 7.53 21.86
N ARG A 105 -6.24 8.42 22.51
CA ARG A 105 -6.59 9.75 21.98
C ARG A 105 -5.35 10.58 21.63
N SER A 106 -4.32 10.56 22.47
CA SER A 106 -3.06 11.26 22.21
C SER A 106 -2.33 10.71 20.97
N ARG A 107 -2.34 9.39 20.76
CA ARG A 107 -1.75 8.74 19.58
C ARG A 107 -2.55 9.05 18.33
N VAL A 108 -3.88 9.00 18.40
CA VAL A 108 -4.80 9.38 17.32
C VAL A 108 -4.55 10.83 16.88
N HIS A 109 -4.48 11.75 17.84
CA HIS A 109 -4.20 13.16 17.55
C HIS A 109 -2.88 13.34 16.80
N ARG A 110 -1.80 12.71 17.25
CA ARG A 110 -0.49 12.77 16.57
C ARG A 110 -0.53 12.14 15.16
N ALA A 111 -1.25 11.03 15.00
CA ALA A 111 -1.39 10.41 13.69
C ALA A 111 -2.18 11.29 12.70
N LEU A 112 -3.23 11.97 13.17
CA LEU A 112 -3.99 12.94 12.38
C LEU A 112 -3.18 14.19 12.07
N GLU A 113 -2.40 14.70 13.03
CA GLU A 113 -1.47 15.82 12.84
C GLU A 113 -0.44 15.49 11.72
N ALA A 114 0.14 14.29 11.74
CA ALA A 114 1.11 13.85 10.74
C ALA A 114 0.57 13.85 9.30
N VAL A 115 -0.75 13.73 9.13
CA VAL A 115 -1.41 13.81 7.82
C VAL A 115 -2.09 15.18 7.56
N GLY A 116 -1.84 16.17 8.43
CA GLY A 116 -2.38 17.53 8.31
C GLY A 116 -3.89 17.62 8.51
N LEU A 117 -4.43 16.82 9.44
CA LEU A 117 -5.84 16.82 9.83
C LEU A 117 -5.94 17.02 11.35
N LEU A 118 -6.36 18.20 11.79
CA LEU A 118 -6.54 18.53 13.21
C LEU A 118 -7.99 18.92 13.48
N GLY A 119 -8.48 18.54 14.66
CA GLY A 119 -9.79 18.96 15.17
C GLY A 119 -10.98 18.31 14.44
N ILE A 120 -10.77 17.13 13.85
CA ILE A 120 -11.81 16.37 13.16
C ILE A 120 -12.07 15.01 13.81
N GLU A 121 -11.49 14.77 14.97
CA GLU A 121 -11.51 13.46 15.66
C GLU A 121 -12.92 12.94 15.90
N ASP A 122 -13.86 13.85 16.19
CA ASP A 122 -15.27 13.53 16.50
C ASP A 122 -16.19 13.51 15.27
N GLN A 123 -15.68 13.88 14.08
CA GLN A 123 -16.46 13.84 12.84
C GLN A 123 -16.65 12.41 12.34
N LEU A 124 -17.74 12.18 11.61
CA LEU A 124 -17.98 10.92 10.91
C LEU A 124 -17.33 10.96 9.51
N PRO A 125 -16.95 9.79 8.94
CA PRO A 125 -16.38 9.72 7.60
C PRO A 125 -17.23 10.39 6.52
N GLY A 126 -18.56 10.35 6.63
CA GLY A 126 -19.49 10.98 5.68
C GLY A 126 -19.43 12.52 5.66
N GLU A 127 -18.87 13.15 6.68
CA GLU A 127 -18.70 14.60 6.77
C GLU A 127 -17.40 15.10 6.11
N LEU A 128 -16.55 14.15 5.68
CA LEU A 128 -15.24 14.45 5.12
C LEU A 128 -15.24 14.44 3.58
N SER A 129 -14.43 15.31 2.98
CA SER A 129 -14.10 15.18 1.55
C SER A 129 -13.35 13.88 1.26
N GLY A 130 -13.40 13.37 0.02
CA GLY A 130 -12.68 12.16 -0.38
C GLY A 130 -11.16 12.23 -0.10
N GLY A 131 -10.54 13.40 -0.30
CA GLY A 131 -9.13 13.63 0.03
C GLY A 131 -8.87 13.59 1.54
N MET A 132 -9.80 14.07 2.38
CA MET A 132 -9.69 13.95 3.84
C MET A 132 -9.83 12.48 4.27
N GLN A 133 -10.80 11.75 3.73
CA GLN A 133 -10.98 10.31 4.03
C GLN A 133 -9.72 9.51 3.70
N LYS A 134 -9.07 9.79 2.55
CA LYS A 134 -7.80 9.17 2.19
C LYS A 134 -6.72 9.49 3.23
N ARG A 135 -6.56 10.74 3.65
CA ARG A 135 -5.59 11.12 4.68
C ARG A 135 -5.88 10.45 6.04
N VAL A 136 -7.15 10.29 6.42
CA VAL A 136 -7.53 9.51 7.60
C VAL A 136 -7.07 8.04 7.49
N SER A 137 -7.18 7.43 6.30
CA SER A 137 -6.70 6.05 6.10
C SER A 137 -5.17 5.94 6.23
N PHE A 138 -4.41 6.99 5.86
CA PHE A 138 -2.98 7.09 6.14
C PHE A 138 -2.71 7.22 7.64
N ALA A 139 -3.43 8.10 8.36
CA ALA A 139 -3.29 8.22 9.82
C ALA A 139 -3.54 6.88 10.52
N ARG A 140 -4.57 6.13 10.09
CA ARG A 140 -4.84 4.79 10.59
C ARG A 140 -3.68 3.80 10.32
N ALA A 141 -3.01 3.92 9.19
CA ALA A 141 -1.85 3.08 8.88
C ALA A 141 -0.59 3.50 9.63
N LEU A 142 -0.48 4.75 10.07
CA LEU A 142 0.68 5.28 10.81
C LEU A 142 0.59 5.06 12.31
N ILE A 143 -0.60 4.80 12.86
CA ILE A 143 -0.76 4.69 14.29
C ILE A 143 0.08 3.54 14.86
N GLU A 144 0.85 3.83 15.91
CA GLU A 144 1.73 2.85 16.54
C GLU A 144 1.01 2.12 17.68
N ASP A 145 1.11 0.80 17.66
CA ASP A 145 0.69 -0.05 18.75
C ASP A 145 1.94 -0.53 19.53
N PRO A 146 2.20 0.01 20.73
CA PRO A 146 3.37 -0.35 21.50
C PRO A 146 3.35 -1.81 21.98
N SER A 147 2.17 -2.44 22.07
CA SER A 147 2.04 -3.86 22.43
C SER A 147 2.54 -4.80 21.32
N ARG A 148 2.63 -4.30 20.10
CA ARG A 148 3.13 -5.03 18.93
C ARG A 148 4.56 -4.70 18.55
N SER A 149 5.25 -3.92 19.36
CA SER A 149 6.65 -3.56 19.12
C SER A 149 7.52 -4.81 19.24
N THR A 150 7.76 -5.45 18.09
CA THR A 150 8.65 -6.62 17.95
C THR A 150 10.10 -6.21 17.69
N GLY A 151 10.42 -4.91 17.71
CA GLY A 151 11.70 -4.38 17.25
C GLY A 151 11.84 -4.39 15.71
N GLN A 152 10.78 -4.73 14.99
CA GLN A 152 10.75 -4.76 13.54
C GLN A 152 9.91 -3.61 13.01
N HIS A 153 10.36 -3.03 11.90
CA HIS A 153 9.64 -1.96 11.21
C HIS A 153 8.46 -2.51 10.40
N PRO A 154 7.33 -1.78 10.32
CA PRO A 154 6.17 -2.22 9.56
C PRO A 154 6.42 -2.21 8.06
N VAL A 155 5.72 -3.08 7.33
CA VAL A 155 5.61 -3.02 5.87
C VAL A 155 4.39 -2.18 5.51
N LEU A 156 4.57 -1.08 4.77
CA LEU A 156 3.48 -0.23 4.31
C LEU A 156 3.08 -0.58 2.89
N LEU A 157 1.81 -0.82 2.68
CA LEU A 157 1.24 -1.14 1.37
C LEU A 157 0.22 -0.07 0.97
N PHE A 158 0.32 0.42 -0.27
CA PHE A 158 -0.56 1.45 -0.82
C PHE A 158 -1.16 0.97 -2.13
N ASP A 159 -2.48 0.77 -2.17
CA ASP A 159 -3.20 0.34 -3.37
C ASP A 159 -3.84 1.57 -4.05
N GLU A 160 -3.30 1.98 -5.20
CA GLU A 160 -3.76 3.12 -6.01
C GLU A 160 -4.11 4.38 -5.17
N PRO A 161 -3.20 4.86 -4.33
CA PRO A 161 -3.51 5.87 -3.29
C PRO A 161 -3.94 7.21 -3.85
N THR A 162 -3.55 7.55 -5.09
CA THR A 162 -3.87 8.82 -5.76
C THR A 162 -5.06 8.72 -6.72
N ALA A 163 -5.63 7.53 -6.92
CA ALA A 163 -6.75 7.36 -7.84
C ALA A 163 -7.95 8.25 -7.50
N GLY A 164 -8.49 8.93 -8.51
CA GLY A 164 -9.68 9.78 -8.39
C GLY A 164 -9.46 11.11 -7.67
N LEU A 165 -8.19 11.53 -7.46
CA LEU A 165 -7.85 12.83 -6.89
C LEU A 165 -7.42 13.82 -7.98
N ASP A 166 -7.61 15.11 -7.70
CA ASP A 166 -7.02 16.19 -8.50
C ASP A 166 -5.49 16.24 -8.35
N PRO A 167 -4.76 16.91 -9.26
CA PRO A 167 -3.30 16.92 -9.24
C PRO A 167 -2.67 17.48 -7.95
N VAL A 168 -3.31 18.46 -7.31
CA VAL A 168 -2.79 19.05 -6.06
C VAL A 168 -2.95 18.07 -4.90
N ALA A 169 -4.12 17.42 -4.83
CA ALA A 169 -4.38 16.39 -3.84
C ALA A 169 -3.47 15.15 -4.06
N CYS A 170 -3.19 14.77 -5.33
CA CYS A 170 -2.22 13.73 -5.66
C CYS A 170 -0.85 14.05 -5.06
N THR A 171 -0.31 15.24 -5.29
CA THR A 171 0.98 15.67 -4.75
C THR A 171 1.05 15.55 -3.23
N ARG A 172 -0.01 15.93 -2.52
CA ARG A 172 -0.09 15.78 -1.05
C ARG A 172 -0.05 14.32 -0.61
N ILE A 173 -0.77 13.44 -1.31
CA ILE A 173 -0.76 12.00 -1.01
C ILE A 173 0.61 11.39 -1.33
N GLU A 174 1.26 11.79 -2.43
CA GLU A 174 2.62 11.36 -2.79
C GLU A 174 3.64 11.75 -1.71
N ASP A 175 3.57 12.98 -1.20
CA ASP A 175 4.41 13.44 -0.08
C ASP A 175 4.11 12.63 1.21
N LEU A 176 2.84 12.29 1.46
CA LEU A 176 2.47 11.44 2.59
C LEU A 176 3.01 10.02 2.47
N ILE A 177 3.02 9.41 1.27
CA ILE A 177 3.62 8.09 1.05
C ILE A 177 5.10 8.12 1.45
N VAL A 178 5.85 9.10 0.95
CA VAL A 178 7.28 9.24 1.26
C VAL A 178 7.52 9.48 2.75
N THR A 179 6.77 10.40 3.33
CA THR A 179 6.90 10.76 4.76
C THR A 179 6.53 9.59 5.65
N SER A 180 5.41 8.90 5.36
CA SER A 180 4.95 7.73 6.10
C SER A 180 5.96 6.58 6.05
N SER A 181 6.53 6.30 4.86
CA SER A 181 7.54 5.27 4.69
C SER A 181 8.80 5.57 5.50
N ARG A 182 9.25 6.83 5.52
CA ARG A 182 10.41 7.26 6.33
C ARG A 182 10.13 7.18 7.82
N LEU A 183 8.97 7.64 8.28
CA LEU A 183 8.59 7.60 9.70
C LEU A 183 8.45 6.16 10.20
N ALA A 184 7.89 5.28 9.39
CA ALA A 184 7.73 3.87 9.75
C ALA A 184 9.06 3.10 9.77
N GLY A 185 10.08 3.56 9.03
CA GLY A 185 11.41 2.96 8.97
C GLY A 185 11.49 1.64 8.19
N GLY A 186 10.34 1.03 7.87
CA GLY A 186 10.25 -0.23 7.14
C GLY A 186 10.19 -0.04 5.62
N CYS A 187 10.02 -1.14 4.90
CA CYS A 187 9.82 -1.08 3.46
C CYS A 187 8.38 -0.69 3.10
N SER A 188 8.20 -0.18 1.88
CA SER A 188 6.88 0.13 1.37
C SER A 188 6.68 -0.33 -0.08
N VAL A 189 5.43 -0.68 -0.40
CA VAL A 189 5.01 -1.06 -1.76
C VAL A 189 3.84 -0.18 -2.18
N VAL A 190 3.99 0.50 -3.29
CA VAL A 190 2.95 1.32 -3.91
C VAL A 190 2.52 0.67 -5.21
N VAL A 191 1.25 0.32 -5.33
CA VAL A 191 0.64 -0.02 -6.61
C VAL A 191 0.10 1.26 -7.22
N SER A 192 0.53 1.61 -8.41
CA SER A 192 -0.01 2.76 -9.16
C SER A 192 0.20 2.62 -10.66
N HIS A 193 -0.69 3.25 -11.42
CA HIS A 193 -0.52 3.50 -12.85
C HIS A 193 -0.26 4.99 -13.16
N VAL A 194 -0.18 5.84 -12.14
CA VAL A 194 0.05 7.29 -12.25
C VAL A 194 1.55 7.57 -12.21
N MET A 195 2.10 8.10 -13.30
CA MET A 195 3.55 8.34 -13.44
C MET A 195 4.13 9.25 -12.37
N SER A 196 3.42 10.33 -11.97
CA SER A 196 3.90 11.22 -10.91
C SER A 196 4.05 10.47 -9.58
N THR A 197 3.07 9.64 -9.23
CA THR A 197 3.10 8.84 -8.01
C THR A 197 4.27 7.86 -8.02
N ILE A 198 4.51 7.17 -9.14
CA ILE A 198 5.63 6.24 -9.29
C ILE A 198 6.97 6.96 -9.10
N LEU A 199 7.18 8.06 -9.84
CA LEU A 199 8.44 8.81 -9.84
C LEU A 199 8.76 9.48 -8.48
N ARG A 200 7.73 9.92 -7.75
CA ARG A 200 7.93 10.61 -6.46
C ARG A 200 8.05 9.67 -5.27
N SER A 201 7.34 8.53 -5.30
CA SER A 201 7.22 7.68 -4.11
C SER A 201 8.16 6.47 -4.09
N ALA A 202 8.71 6.05 -5.23
CA ALA A 202 9.50 4.82 -5.33
C ALA A 202 10.99 5.06 -5.58
N GLU A 203 11.82 4.11 -5.17
CA GLU A 203 13.25 3.99 -5.49
C GLU A 203 13.51 2.90 -6.51
N ARG A 204 12.63 1.87 -6.51
CA ARG A 204 12.67 0.76 -7.46
C ARG A 204 11.27 0.51 -8.03
N VAL A 205 11.21 0.00 -9.24
CA VAL A 205 9.97 -0.30 -9.94
C VAL A 205 9.97 -1.76 -10.39
N ALA A 206 8.85 -2.43 -10.19
CA ALA A 206 8.54 -3.77 -10.69
C ALA A 206 7.39 -3.69 -11.69
N MET A 207 7.63 -4.01 -12.94
CA MET A 207 6.65 -3.98 -14.03
C MET A 207 5.99 -5.35 -14.16
N LEU A 208 4.67 -5.41 -13.95
CA LEU A 208 3.86 -6.60 -14.12
C LEU A 208 3.05 -6.53 -15.40
N TYR A 209 3.08 -7.60 -16.17
CA TYR A 209 2.20 -7.80 -17.31
C TYR A 209 1.95 -9.29 -17.54
N ASP A 210 0.71 -9.64 -17.82
CA ASP A 210 0.27 -11.02 -18.07
C ASP A 210 0.75 -12.02 -17.00
N GLY A 211 0.56 -11.61 -15.74
CA GLY A 211 0.93 -12.42 -14.57
C GLY A 211 2.43 -12.56 -14.31
N HIS A 212 3.31 -11.97 -15.11
CA HIS A 212 4.76 -12.09 -15.01
C HIS A 212 5.44 -10.78 -14.67
N LEU A 213 6.61 -10.87 -14.03
CA LEU A 213 7.51 -9.75 -13.80
C LEU A 213 8.32 -9.50 -15.08
N GLN A 214 7.92 -8.49 -15.85
CA GLN A 214 8.55 -8.16 -17.13
C GLN A 214 9.84 -7.35 -17.00
N TRP A 215 9.95 -6.60 -15.89
CA TRP A 215 11.12 -5.78 -15.59
C TRP A 215 11.14 -5.41 -14.10
N CYS A 216 12.35 -5.26 -13.56
CA CYS A 216 12.54 -4.73 -12.22
C CYS A 216 13.89 -4.01 -12.16
N GLY A 217 13.91 -2.77 -11.68
CA GLY A 217 15.12 -1.97 -11.60
C GLY A 217 14.94 -0.67 -10.84
N ALA A 218 16.01 0.12 -10.72
CA ALA A 218 15.97 1.41 -10.06
C ALA A 218 15.05 2.41 -10.80
N ILE A 219 14.49 3.36 -10.08
CA ILE A 219 13.62 4.40 -10.65
C ILE A 219 14.34 5.21 -11.76
N ALA A 220 15.65 5.43 -11.62
CA ALA A 220 16.44 6.10 -12.63
C ALA A 220 16.46 5.31 -13.95
N ASP A 221 16.66 3.99 -13.86
CA ASP A 221 16.67 3.10 -15.02
C ASP A 221 15.26 2.96 -15.65
N PHE A 222 14.21 3.00 -14.81
CA PHE A 222 12.82 2.98 -15.29
C PHE A 222 12.51 4.14 -16.24
N THR A 223 13.14 5.29 -16.04
CA THR A 223 12.92 6.48 -16.89
C THR A 223 13.64 6.41 -18.25
N THR A 224 14.66 5.55 -18.39
CA THR A 224 15.56 5.52 -19.55
C THR A 224 15.60 4.19 -20.30
N THR A 225 15.22 3.08 -19.65
CA THR A 225 15.30 1.74 -20.23
C THR A 225 14.53 1.61 -21.54
N ASP A 226 15.11 0.83 -22.45
CA ASP A 226 14.49 0.43 -23.73
C ASP A 226 13.67 -0.87 -23.61
N ASN A 227 13.46 -1.39 -22.39
CA ASN A 227 12.57 -2.53 -22.20
C ASN A 227 11.19 -2.22 -22.80
N PRO A 228 10.68 -3.03 -23.76
CA PRO A 228 9.52 -2.65 -24.55
C PRO A 228 8.23 -2.50 -23.72
N TYR A 229 8.08 -3.25 -22.64
CA TYR A 229 6.94 -3.11 -21.72
C TYR A 229 6.99 -1.80 -20.95
N VAL A 230 8.16 -1.45 -20.40
CA VAL A 230 8.37 -0.19 -19.67
C VAL A 230 8.23 1.00 -20.59
N ALA A 231 8.83 0.96 -21.79
CA ALA A 231 8.75 2.02 -22.79
C ALA A 231 7.29 2.30 -23.21
N GLN A 232 6.53 1.23 -23.49
CA GLN A 232 5.12 1.33 -23.83
C GLN A 232 4.28 1.91 -22.67
N PHE A 233 4.48 1.39 -21.44
CA PHE A 233 3.77 1.88 -20.26
C PHE A 233 4.05 3.37 -19.99
N ARG A 234 5.31 3.76 -20.08
CA ARG A 234 5.76 5.14 -19.85
C ARG A 234 5.22 6.13 -20.87
N SER A 235 5.17 5.73 -22.15
CA SER A 235 4.67 6.59 -23.24
C SER A 235 3.15 6.57 -23.39
N GLY A 236 2.45 5.60 -22.77
CA GLY A 236 1.02 5.38 -23.01
C GLY A 236 0.70 4.94 -24.44
N SER A 237 1.68 4.39 -25.19
CA SER A 237 1.51 3.96 -26.58
C SER A 237 0.55 2.77 -26.68
N LEU A 238 -0.31 2.81 -27.71
CA LEU A 238 -1.13 1.64 -28.07
C LEU A 238 -0.31 0.59 -28.84
N GLN A 239 0.88 0.96 -29.36
CA GLN A 239 1.78 0.05 -30.04
C GLN A 239 2.84 -0.47 -29.07
N GLY A 240 3.01 -1.79 -29.02
CA GLY A 240 3.95 -2.46 -28.14
C GLY A 240 3.48 -3.86 -27.73
N PRO A 241 4.22 -4.53 -26.83
CA PRO A 241 3.90 -5.88 -26.41
C PRO A 241 2.64 -6.00 -25.52
N MET A 242 2.24 -4.90 -24.85
CA MET A 242 1.03 -4.90 -24.04
C MET A 242 -0.17 -4.58 -24.91
N GLN A 243 -1.14 -5.49 -24.94
CA GLN A 243 -2.42 -5.25 -25.60
C GLN A 243 -3.36 -4.53 -24.62
N PRO A 244 -4.11 -3.50 -25.07
CA PRO A 244 -5.18 -2.92 -24.28
C PRO A 244 -6.17 -4.03 -23.91
N ALA A 245 -6.67 -4.00 -22.64
CA ALA A 245 -7.80 -4.85 -22.32
C ALA A 245 -8.96 -4.48 -23.27
N GLU A 246 -9.56 -5.47 -23.91
CA GLU A 246 -10.76 -5.25 -24.70
C GLU A 246 -11.84 -4.64 -23.77
N LEU A 247 -12.39 -3.51 -24.18
CA LEU A 247 -13.41 -2.75 -23.47
C LEU A 247 -14.77 -3.46 -23.57
#